data_a711a86481b345fb2c776b209001b125
#
_entry.id   a711a86481b345fb2c776b209001b125
#
_cell.length_a   1.000
_cell.length_b   1.000
_cell.length_c   1.000
_cell.angle_alpha   90.00
_cell.angle_beta   90.00
_cell.angle_gamma   90.00
#
_symmetry.space_group_name_H-M   'P 1'
#
loop_
_entity.id
_entity.type
_entity.pdbx_description
1 polymer ?
#
loop_
_entity_poly.entity_id
_entity_poly.type
_entity_poly.pdbx_seq_one_letter_code
_entity_poly.pdbx_strand_id
1 'polypeptide(L)'
;MNQFMNSDIRRVKAGLRQSIKQMRSELDPEIKKCMDDSITDTFLRSTSYTRSDVVLTYVSTGIEVSTERIILTALRDGKRVACPRCVDGSREMEFYYIDSLDELKPRTFGVREPEADPGRLYDCTGHPICIVPGLSFDRWGYRLGYGKGYYDRFLSRYGGWTVGLCYSACVQYKLPHGRFDRPVDRLITEKYLRLCDEIRPGRGGVKRK
;
A
#
# COMPACT_ATOMS: atom_id res chain seq x y z
N MET A 1 -32.00 1.47 -9.14
CA MET A 1 -31.53 1.27 -7.74
C MET A 1 -30.02 1.37 -7.58
N ASN A 2 -29.16 0.96 -8.54
CA ASN A 2 -27.70 0.98 -8.40
C ASN A 2 -27.00 2.35 -8.49
N GLN A 3 -27.58 3.37 -9.11
CA GLN A 3 -26.92 4.67 -9.29
C GLN A 3 -26.91 5.53 -8.00
N PHE A 4 -27.96 5.47 -7.22
CA PHE A 4 -28.07 6.22 -5.95
C PHE A 4 -27.12 5.64 -4.88
N MET A 5 -26.99 4.33 -4.77
CA MET A 5 -26.03 3.70 -3.85
C MET A 5 -24.58 4.04 -4.17
N ASN A 6 -24.23 4.17 -5.47
CA ASN A 6 -22.87 4.52 -5.87
C ASN A 6 -22.49 5.99 -5.59
N SER A 7 -23.46 6.93 -5.69
CA SER A 7 -23.25 8.34 -5.33
C SER A 7 -23.01 8.50 -3.83
N ASP A 8 -23.77 7.79 -3.00
CA ASP A 8 -23.62 7.80 -1.55
C ASP A 8 -22.24 7.24 -1.10
N ILE A 9 -21.80 6.13 -1.67
CA ILE A 9 -20.50 5.55 -1.38
C ILE A 9 -19.37 6.53 -1.73
N ARG A 10 -19.44 7.21 -2.87
CA ARG A 10 -18.42 8.19 -3.28
C ARG A 10 -18.36 9.38 -2.33
N ARG A 11 -19.51 9.89 -1.91
CA ARG A 11 -19.65 11.02 -0.98
C ARG A 11 -19.09 10.64 0.40
N VAL A 12 -19.45 9.48 0.92
CA VAL A 12 -18.95 8.97 2.20
C VAL A 12 -17.43 8.79 2.13
N LYS A 13 -16.90 8.16 1.07
CA LYS A 13 -15.44 8.01 0.87
C LYS A 13 -14.75 9.37 0.77
N ALA A 14 -15.36 10.40 0.19
CA ALA A 14 -14.76 11.73 0.09
C ALA A 14 -14.64 12.40 1.47
N GLY A 15 -15.70 12.36 2.28
CA GLY A 15 -15.69 12.89 3.65
C GLY A 15 -14.66 12.17 4.53
N LEU A 16 -14.62 10.84 4.48
CA LEU A 16 -13.62 10.05 5.19
C LEU A 16 -12.18 10.41 4.79
N ARG A 17 -11.91 10.62 3.49
CA ARG A 17 -10.57 11.04 3.04
C ARG A 17 -10.16 12.37 3.64
N GLN A 18 -11.07 13.34 3.66
CA GLN A 18 -10.80 14.67 4.21
C GLN A 18 -10.49 14.58 5.69
N SER A 19 -11.33 13.92 6.47
CA SER A 19 -11.16 13.76 7.91
C SER A 19 -9.85 13.05 8.26
N ILE A 20 -9.53 11.95 7.56
CA ILE A 20 -8.31 11.18 7.85
C ILE A 20 -7.05 11.93 7.41
N LYS A 21 -7.09 12.64 6.29
CA LYS A 21 -5.96 13.49 5.87
C LYS A 21 -5.68 14.57 6.90
N GLN A 22 -6.72 15.23 7.40
CA GLN A 22 -6.58 16.23 8.45
C GLN A 22 -5.97 15.62 9.72
N MET A 23 -6.53 14.52 10.22
CA MET A 23 -5.98 13.81 11.37
C MET A 23 -4.50 13.48 11.21
N ARG A 24 -4.10 12.97 10.02
CA ARG A 24 -2.70 12.62 9.76
C ARG A 24 -1.79 13.86 9.64
N SER A 25 -2.30 14.97 9.12
CA SER A 25 -1.52 16.22 9.01
C SER A 25 -1.32 16.92 10.35
N GLU A 26 -2.16 16.62 11.33
CA GLU A 26 -2.09 17.15 12.70
C GLU A 26 -1.27 16.26 13.64
N LEU A 27 -0.75 15.12 13.16
CA LEU A 27 0.12 14.27 13.98
C LEU A 27 1.41 15.01 14.33
N ASP A 28 1.74 14.97 15.60
CA ASP A 28 3.05 15.43 16.07
C ASP A 28 4.15 14.64 15.34
N PRO A 29 5.19 15.32 14.80
CA PRO A 29 6.25 14.67 14.02
C PRO A 29 7.00 13.58 14.79
N GLU A 30 7.26 13.76 16.09
CA GLU A 30 7.95 12.76 16.92
C GLU A 30 7.07 11.53 17.16
N ILE A 31 5.78 11.76 17.46
CA ILE A 31 4.80 10.67 17.61
C ILE A 31 4.66 9.90 16.29
N LYS A 32 4.55 10.62 15.16
CA LYS A 32 4.51 10.02 13.83
C LYS A 32 5.73 9.15 13.59
N LYS A 33 6.93 9.68 13.87
CA LYS A 33 8.19 8.94 13.71
C LYS A 33 8.22 7.66 14.54
N CYS A 34 7.82 7.72 15.82
CA CYS A 34 7.73 6.53 16.68
C CYS A 34 6.77 5.48 16.12
N MET A 35 5.60 5.89 15.59
CA MET A 35 4.65 4.98 14.97
C MET A 35 5.21 4.38 13.68
N ASP A 36 5.85 5.17 12.82
CA ASP A 36 6.50 4.71 11.58
C ASP A 36 7.59 3.68 11.88
N ASP A 37 8.41 3.93 12.89
CA ASP A 37 9.47 3.00 13.33
C ASP A 37 8.89 1.69 13.83
N SER A 38 7.83 1.72 14.65
CA SER A 38 7.14 0.52 15.16
C SER A 38 6.52 -0.31 14.03
N ILE A 39 5.85 0.34 13.08
CA ILE A 39 5.27 -0.32 11.89
C ILE A 39 6.35 -0.96 11.05
N THR A 40 7.44 -0.23 10.79
CA THR A 40 8.59 -0.71 10.02
C THR A 40 9.22 -1.92 10.67
N ASP A 41 9.48 -1.88 11.98
CA ASP A 41 10.05 -3.00 12.72
C ASP A 41 9.15 -4.23 12.69
N THR A 42 7.84 -4.05 12.81
CA THR A 42 6.88 -5.15 12.72
C THR A 42 6.89 -5.76 11.31
N PHE A 43 6.95 -4.92 10.27
CA PHE A 43 7.03 -5.41 8.89
C PHE A 43 8.33 -6.18 8.63
N LEU A 44 9.48 -5.63 8.99
CA LEU A 44 10.79 -6.25 8.75
C LEU A 44 10.98 -7.58 9.49
N ARG A 45 10.36 -7.75 10.67
CA ARG A 45 10.33 -9.01 11.40
C ARG A 45 9.28 -10.01 10.90
N SER A 46 8.38 -9.61 10.03
CA SER A 46 7.29 -10.46 9.54
C SER A 46 7.81 -11.57 8.62
N THR A 47 7.14 -12.73 8.66
CA THR A 47 7.42 -13.83 7.72
C THR A 47 7.17 -13.45 6.26
N SER A 48 6.33 -12.45 6.02
CA SER A 48 6.08 -11.90 4.68
C SER A 48 7.32 -11.26 4.11
N TYR A 49 8.01 -10.45 4.90
CA TYR A 49 9.25 -9.80 4.49
C TYR A 49 10.41 -10.79 4.40
N THR A 50 10.60 -11.63 5.45
CA THR A 50 11.77 -12.52 5.51
C THR A 50 11.77 -13.55 4.38
N ARG A 51 10.60 -14.00 3.91
CA ARG A 51 10.45 -14.97 2.81
C ARG A 51 10.38 -14.33 1.43
N SER A 52 10.23 -13.02 1.33
CA SER A 52 10.22 -12.32 0.04
C SER A 52 11.65 -12.08 -0.46
N ASP A 53 11.84 -12.15 -1.75
CA ASP A 53 13.05 -11.72 -2.45
C ASP A 53 12.83 -10.42 -3.24
N VAL A 54 11.57 -10.04 -3.42
CA VAL A 54 11.16 -8.80 -4.10
C VAL A 54 10.20 -8.01 -3.21
N VAL A 55 10.47 -6.73 -3.01
CA VAL A 55 9.62 -5.79 -2.28
C VAL A 55 9.12 -4.72 -3.23
N LEU A 56 7.82 -4.75 -3.53
CA LEU A 56 7.14 -3.65 -4.21
C LEU A 56 6.61 -2.69 -3.15
N THR A 57 6.93 -1.41 -3.24
CA THR A 57 6.50 -0.44 -2.23
C THR A 57 6.26 0.93 -2.82
N TYR A 58 5.31 1.67 -2.26
CA TYR A 58 5.15 3.09 -2.55
C TYR A 58 6.30 3.90 -1.97
N VAL A 59 6.54 5.06 -2.55
CA VAL A 59 7.42 6.09 -1.99
C VAL A 59 6.55 7.03 -1.17
N SER A 60 6.73 7.01 0.15
CA SER A 60 5.85 7.71 1.08
C SER A 60 5.91 9.23 0.95
N THR A 61 4.77 9.87 1.07
CA THR A 61 4.62 11.32 1.25
C THR A 61 4.45 11.68 2.73
N GLY A 62 4.46 12.97 3.07
CA GLY A 62 4.54 13.43 4.45
C GLY A 62 3.48 12.88 5.43
N ILE A 63 2.24 12.61 4.96
CA ILE A 63 1.15 12.09 5.80
C ILE A 63 1.01 10.56 5.77
N GLU A 64 1.80 9.88 4.95
CA GLU A 64 1.76 8.41 4.86
C GLU A 64 2.69 7.78 5.90
N VAL A 65 2.48 6.50 6.17
CA VAL A 65 3.46 5.70 6.90
C VAL A 65 4.74 5.67 6.09
N SER A 66 5.86 6.02 6.70
CA SER A 66 7.16 6.10 6.03
C SER A 66 7.61 4.73 5.53
N THR A 67 8.02 4.66 4.27
CA THR A 67 8.58 3.45 3.66
C THR A 67 10.08 3.55 3.40
N GLU A 68 10.68 4.71 3.68
CA GLU A 68 12.10 4.97 3.39
C GLU A 68 13.01 3.94 4.07
N ARG A 69 12.86 3.74 5.38
CA ARG A 69 13.67 2.76 6.13
C ARG A 69 13.41 1.31 5.64
N ILE A 70 12.19 1.00 5.18
CA ILE A 70 11.89 -0.30 4.59
C ILE A 70 12.67 -0.49 3.29
N ILE A 71 12.65 0.52 2.40
CA ILE A 71 13.38 0.48 1.12
C ILE A 71 14.88 0.30 1.37
N LEU A 72 15.47 1.15 2.21
CA LEU A 72 16.90 1.10 2.52
C LEU A 72 17.32 -0.23 3.16
N THR A 73 16.49 -0.77 4.05
CA THR A 73 16.75 -2.06 4.68
C THR A 73 16.64 -3.20 3.68
N ALA A 74 15.63 -3.19 2.81
CA ALA A 74 15.43 -4.24 1.81
C ALA A 74 16.60 -4.28 0.80
N LEU A 75 17.07 -3.11 0.33
CA LEU A 75 18.25 -3.01 -0.53
C LEU A 75 19.50 -3.55 0.17
N ARG A 76 19.74 -3.16 1.42
CA ARG A 76 20.87 -3.66 2.21
C ARG A 76 20.81 -5.18 2.46
N ASP A 77 19.61 -5.73 2.62
CA ASP A 77 19.38 -7.17 2.80
C ASP A 77 19.50 -7.96 1.47
N GLY A 78 19.87 -7.29 0.37
CA GLY A 78 20.04 -7.89 -0.96
C GLY A 78 18.73 -8.25 -1.65
N LYS A 79 17.60 -7.71 -1.20
CA LYS A 79 16.31 -7.89 -1.88
C LYS A 79 16.18 -6.92 -3.04
N ARG A 80 15.50 -7.34 -4.11
CA ARG A 80 15.11 -6.43 -5.19
C ARG A 80 13.97 -5.54 -4.71
N VAL A 81 14.10 -4.23 -4.90
CA VAL A 81 13.07 -3.25 -4.54
C VAL A 81 12.52 -2.60 -5.79
N ALA A 82 11.19 -2.56 -5.93
CA ALA A 82 10.53 -1.88 -7.04
C ALA A 82 9.55 -0.83 -6.53
N CYS A 83 9.64 0.38 -7.11
CA CYS A 83 8.79 1.52 -6.81
C CYS A 83 7.81 1.80 -7.96
N PRO A 84 6.62 2.34 -7.65
CA PRO A 84 5.59 2.56 -8.64
C PRO A 84 5.89 3.81 -9.48
N ARG A 85 5.49 3.73 -10.75
CA ARG A 85 5.42 4.83 -11.70
C ARG A 85 4.06 4.86 -12.36
N CYS A 86 3.43 6.03 -12.39
CA CYS A 86 2.19 6.24 -13.13
C CYS A 86 2.49 6.26 -14.64
N VAL A 87 1.71 5.51 -15.41
CA VAL A 87 1.78 5.56 -16.88
C VAL A 87 1.04 6.80 -17.38
N ASP A 88 1.75 7.67 -18.10
CA ASP A 88 1.22 8.94 -18.57
C ASP A 88 -0.04 8.75 -19.42
N GLY A 89 -1.04 9.60 -19.26
CA GLY A 89 -2.30 9.55 -19.98
C GLY A 89 -3.23 8.39 -19.62
N SER A 90 -2.87 7.56 -18.65
CA SER A 90 -3.65 6.40 -18.22
C SER A 90 -3.94 6.40 -16.71
N ARG A 91 -4.60 5.35 -16.24
CA ARG A 91 -4.74 5.04 -14.81
C ARG A 91 -4.03 3.74 -14.45
N GLU A 92 -3.08 3.35 -15.28
CA GLU A 92 -2.21 2.20 -15.06
C GLU A 92 -0.98 2.64 -14.28
N MET A 93 -0.39 1.69 -13.59
CA MET A 93 0.80 1.86 -12.77
C MET A 93 1.70 0.66 -13.00
N GLU A 94 2.96 0.93 -13.22
CA GLU A 94 4.01 -0.06 -13.38
C GLU A 94 5.00 0.08 -12.23
N PHE A 95 5.70 -0.98 -11.92
CA PHE A 95 6.77 -0.98 -10.91
C PHE A 95 8.10 -1.16 -11.59
N TYR A 96 9.08 -0.36 -11.19
CA TYR A 96 10.45 -0.42 -11.70
C TYR A 96 11.43 -0.65 -10.57
N TYR A 97 12.39 -1.55 -10.78
CA TYR A 97 13.46 -1.80 -9.82
C TYR A 97 14.33 -0.57 -9.64
N ILE A 98 14.76 -0.36 -8.40
CA ILE A 98 15.69 0.70 -7.99
C ILE A 98 16.82 0.10 -7.17
N ASP A 99 18.00 0.70 -7.27
CA ASP A 99 19.17 0.38 -6.45
C ASP A 99 19.43 1.44 -5.38
N SER A 100 18.85 2.65 -5.53
CA SER A 100 18.93 3.76 -4.58
C SER A 100 17.69 4.62 -4.60
N LEU A 101 17.40 5.27 -3.46
CA LEU A 101 16.37 6.31 -3.39
C LEU A 101 16.72 7.58 -4.20
N ASP A 102 18.00 7.80 -4.49
CA ASP A 102 18.49 8.95 -5.26
C ASP A 102 18.09 8.88 -6.74
N GLU A 103 17.72 7.70 -7.23
CA GLU A 103 17.22 7.51 -8.59
C GLU A 103 15.79 8.04 -8.78
N LEU A 104 15.08 8.27 -7.68
CA LEU A 104 13.69 8.70 -7.71
C LEU A 104 13.58 10.20 -7.95
N LYS A 105 12.83 10.61 -8.96
CA LYS A 105 12.63 12.01 -9.36
C LYS A 105 11.20 12.48 -9.08
N PRO A 106 10.98 13.72 -8.64
CA PRO A 106 9.64 14.29 -8.48
C PRO A 106 8.85 14.22 -9.79
N ARG A 107 7.64 13.66 -9.75
CA ARG A 107 6.76 13.51 -10.91
C ARG A 107 5.30 13.73 -10.54
N THR A 108 4.44 12.80 -10.91
CA THR A 108 3.00 12.86 -10.78
C THR A 108 2.58 13.06 -9.32
N PHE A 109 1.74 14.06 -9.07
CA PHE A 109 1.22 14.42 -7.74
C PHE A 109 2.29 14.79 -6.70
N GLY A 110 3.49 15.20 -7.11
CA GLY A 110 4.60 15.52 -6.21
C GLY A 110 5.25 14.29 -5.55
N VAL A 111 4.90 13.09 -5.99
CA VAL A 111 5.54 11.85 -5.55
C VAL A 111 6.82 11.63 -6.33
N ARG A 112 7.84 11.11 -5.68
CA ARG A 112 9.07 10.68 -6.35
C ARG A 112 8.83 9.32 -7.01
N GLU A 113 9.10 9.25 -8.31
CA GLU A 113 8.92 8.05 -9.11
C GLU A 113 10.23 7.64 -9.79
N PRO A 114 10.46 6.33 -10.09
CA PRO A 114 11.60 5.86 -10.89
C PRO A 114 11.48 6.31 -12.34
N GLU A 115 12.58 6.30 -13.09
CA GLU A 115 12.52 6.44 -14.54
C GLU A 115 11.92 5.20 -15.21
N ALA A 116 11.26 5.39 -16.36
CA ALA A 116 10.73 4.27 -17.14
C ALA A 116 11.89 3.64 -17.93
N ASP A 117 12.50 2.63 -17.36
CA ASP A 117 13.53 1.82 -18.00
C ASP A 117 12.98 0.40 -18.25
N PRO A 118 12.75 -0.02 -19.49
CA PRO A 118 12.27 -1.36 -19.79
C PRO A 118 13.13 -2.48 -19.19
N GLY A 119 14.43 -2.27 -19.02
CA GLY A 119 15.35 -3.22 -18.39
C GLY A 119 15.15 -3.37 -16.89
N ARG A 120 14.45 -2.41 -16.26
CA ARG A 120 14.15 -2.38 -14.82
C ARG A 120 12.66 -2.59 -14.50
N LEU A 121 11.84 -2.87 -15.51
CA LEU A 121 10.43 -3.16 -15.30
C LEU A 121 10.28 -4.42 -14.43
N TYR A 122 9.41 -4.37 -13.41
CA TYR A 122 9.10 -5.53 -12.59
C TYR A 122 8.51 -6.67 -13.43
N ASP A 123 9.18 -7.79 -13.46
CA ASP A 123 8.97 -8.94 -14.32
C ASP A 123 8.03 -10.01 -13.77
N CYS A 124 7.38 -9.75 -12.64
CA CYS A 124 6.50 -10.69 -11.93
C CYS A 124 7.20 -11.98 -11.45
N THR A 125 8.51 -12.02 -11.40
CA THR A 125 9.29 -13.18 -10.92
C THR A 125 9.60 -13.11 -9.43
N GLY A 126 9.96 -14.26 -8.84
CA GLY A 126 10.36 -14.39 -7.45
C GLY A 126 9.17 -14.54 -6.48
N HIS A 127 9.43 -14.26 -5.20
CA HIS A 127 8.44 -14.28 -4.13
C HIS A 127 8.12 -12.83 -3.69
N PRO A 128 7.30 -12.13 -4.46
CA PRO A 128 7.07 -10.70 -4.23
C PRO A 128 6.13 -10.45 -3.06
N ILE A 129 6.43 -9.38 -2.32
CA ILE A 129 5.50 -8.74 -1.40
C ILE A 129 5.22 -7.31 -1.86
N CYS A 130 3.95 -6.90 -1.88
CA CYS A 130 3.57 -5.53 -2.22
C CYS A 130 3.05 -4.79 -0.99
N ILE A 131 3.72 -3.71 -0.64
CA ILE A 131 3.26 -2.76 0.38
C ILE A 131 2.29 -1.79 -0.30
N VAL A 132 1.06 -1.77 0.20
CA VAL A 132 -0.05 -1.04 -0.41
C VAL A 132 -0.38 0.21 0.41
N PRO A 133 -0.34 1.42 -0.17
CA PRO A 133 -0.69 2.64 0.53
C PRO A 133 -2.20 2.74 0.75
N GLY A 134 -2.57 3.43 1.84
CA GLY A 134 -3.95 3.76 2.13
C GLY A 134 -4.06 4.82 3.21
N LEU A 135 -5.06 5.69 3.09
CA LEU A 135 -5.41 6.63 4.15
C LEU A 135 -6.00 5.91 5.37
N SER A 136 -6.76 4.85 5.11
CA SER A 136 -7.42 4.02 6.10
C SER A 136 -7.55 2.59 5.58
N PHE A 137 -7.67 1.64 6.48
CA PHE A 137 -8.00 0.25 6.20
C PHE A 137 -9.11 -0.22 7.14
N ASP A 138 -9.84 -1.25 6.73
CA ASP A 138 -10.74 -1.94 7.62
C ASP A 138 -10.21 -3.32 8.04
N ARG A 139 -10.94 -3.97 8.92
CA ARG A 139 -10.54 -5.29 9.46
C ARG A 139 -10.48 -6.40 8.42
N TRP A 140 -11.08 -6.21 7.24
CA TRP A 140 -11.04 -7.17 6.14
C TRP A 140 -10.00 -6.84 5.08
N GLY A 141 -9.20 -5.79 5.31
CA GLY A 141 -8.13 -5.36 4.41
C GLY A 141 -8.59 -4.45 3.27
N TYR A 142 -9.88 -4.06 3.22
CA TYR A 142 -10.29 -3.02 2.28
C TYR A 142 -9.69 -1.69 2.69
N ARG A 143 -9.34 -0.89 1.68
CA ARG A 143 -8.66 0.37 1.92
C ARG A 143 -9.39 1.58 1.38
N LEU A 144 -9.18 2.69 2.01
CA LEU A 144 -9.51 4.02 1.53
C LEU A 144 -8.24 4.64 0.94
N GLY A 145 -8.08 4.56 -0.38
CA GLY A 145 -6.98 5.23 -1.09
C GLY A 145 -7.34 6.66 -1.48
N TYR A 146 -6.48 7.30 -2.23
CA TYR A 146 -6.64 8.70 -2.69
C TYR A 146 -7.73 8.90 -3.77
N GLY A 147 -8.32 7.81 -4.29
CA GLY A 147 -9.48 7.86 -5.18
C GLY A 147 -9.16 7.79 -6.68
N LYS A 148 -7.92 7.58 -7.08
CA LYS A 148 -7.53 7.45 -8.50
C LYS A 148 -7.61 6.02 -9.04
N GLY A 149 -7.57 4.99 -8.15
CA GLY A 149 -7.77 3.59 -8.48
C GLY A 149 -6.55 2.88 -9.09
N TYR A 150 -5.36 3.48 -9.04
CA TYR A 150 -4.13 2.86 -9.54
C TYR A 150 -3.86 1.49 -8.89
N TYR A 151 -3.85 1.44 -7.58
CA TYR A 151 -3.59 0.20 -6.84
C TYR A 151 -4.69 -0.85 -7.03
N ASP A 152 -5.97 -0.47 -7.21
CA ASP A 152 -7.03 -1.45 -7.42
C ASP A 152 -6.87 -2.17 -8.77
N ARG A 153 -6.43 -1.43 -9.82
CA ARG A 153 -6.10 -2.02 -11.12
C ARG A 153 -4.86 -2.90 -11.03
N PHE A 154 -3.79 -2.42 -10.44
CA PHE A 154 -2.57 -3.20 -10.25
C PHE A 154 -2.86 -4.50 -9.48
N LEU A 155 -3.51 -4.40 -8.32
CA LEU A 155 -3.82 -5.54 -7.45
C LEU A 155 -4.80 -6.54 -8.09
N SER A 156 -5.57 -6.13 -9.10
CA SER A 156 -6.45 -7.07 -9.83
C SER A 156 -5.67 -8.12 -10.64
N ARG A 157 -4.42 -7.80 -10.99
CA ARG A 157 -3.49 -8.64 -11.77
C ARG A 157 -2.34 -9.20 -10.94
N TYR A 158 -2.11 -8.62 -9.76
CA TYR A 158 -1.00 -8.99 -8.89
C TYR A 158 -1.27 -10.30 -8.15
N GLY A 159 -0.34 -11.26 -8.27
CA GLY A 159 -0.45 -12.59 -7.69
C GLY A 159 0.26 -12.78 -6.34
N GLY A 160 1.13 -11.84 -5.94
CA GLY A 160 1.92 -11.92 -4.71
C GLY A 160 1.14 -11.56 -3.45
N TRP A 161 1.85 -11.58 -2.31
CA TRP A 161 1.30 -11.15 -1.03
C TRP A 161 1.21 -9.64 -0.92
N THR A 162 0.18 -9.15 -0.24
CA THR A 162 -0.08 -7.72 -0.05
C THR A 162 -0.15 -7.34 1.42
N VAL A 163 0.47 -6.22 1.78
CA VAL A 163 0.47 -5.68 3.14
C VAL A 163 0.07 -4.21 3.11
N GLY A 164 -0.95 -3.85 3.89
CA GLY A 164 -1.28 -2.46 4.17
C GLY A 164 -0.52 -1.97 5.39
N LEU A 165 0.02 -0.75 5.34
CA LEU A 165 0.59 -0.06 6.49
C LEU A 165 -0.34 1.09 6.88
N CYS A 166 -0.71 1.18 8.16
CA CYS A 166 -1.66 2.18 8.62
C CYS A 166 -1.45 2.53 10.10
N TYR A 167 -1.70 3.78 10.48
CA TYR A 167 -1.81 4.12 11.89
C TYR A 167 -3.08 3.54 12.48
N SER A 168 -3.02 2.94 13.66
CA SER A 168 -4.16 2.26 14.30
C SER A 168 -5.37 3.18 14.48
N ALA A 169 -5.14 4.47 14.75
CA ALA A 169 -6.17 5.49 14.84
C ALA A 169 -6.94 5.73 13.53
N CYS A 170 -6.35 5.39 12.39
CA CYS A 170 -6.97 5.50 11.08
C CYS A 170 -7.69 4.23 10.62
N VAL A 171 -7.65 3.14 11.41
CA VAL A 171 -8.33 1.90 11.06
C VAL A 171 -9.81 2.00 11.37
N GLN A 172 -10.65 1.64 10.41
CA GLN A 172 -12.12 1.64 10.53
C GLN A 172 -12.64 0.23 10.79
N TYR A 173 -13.79 0.12 11.47
CA TYR A 173 -14.47 -1.18 11.60
C TYR A 173 -14.81 -1.75 10.22
N LYS A 174 -15.42 -0.91 9.34
CA LYS A 174 -15.83 -1.26 7.98
C LYS A 174 -15.73 -0.05 7.09
N LEU A 175 -15.09 -0.20 5.94
CA LEU A 175 -15.07 0.80 4.88
C LEU A 175 -16.11 0.47 3.81
N PRO A 176 -16.80 1.49 3.23
CA PRO A 176 -17.59 1.25 2.05
C PRO A 176 -16.69 0.83 0.89
N HIS A 177 -16.98 -0.30 0.27
CA HIS A 177 -16.22 -0.81 -0.87
C HIS A 177 -17.13 -1.28 -2.00
N GLY A 178 -16.65 -1.23 -3.23
CA GLY A 178 -17.32 -1.72 -4.43
C GLY A 178 -16.62 -2.98 -4.98
N ARG A 179 -17.17 -3.49 -6.09
CA ARG A 179 -16.69 -4.73 -6.72
C ARG A 179 -15.24 -4.68 -7.22
N PHE A 180 -14.72 -3.50 -7.46
CA PHE A 180 -13.35 -3.29 -7.98
C PHE A 180 -12.32 -3.05 -6.87
N ASP A 181 -12.76 -2.66 -5.67
CA ASP A 181 -11.84 -2.45 -4.55
C ASP A 181 -11.18 -3.79 -4.16
N ARG A 182 -9.86 -3.81 -4.07
CA ARG A 182 -9.08 -5.00 -3.73
C ARG A 182 -8.53 -4.89 -2.31
N PRO A 183 -8.86 -5.83 -1.43
CA PRO A 183 -8.33 -5.84 -0.07
C PRO A 183 -6.90 -6.37 -0.05
N VAL A 184 -6.14 -5.96 0.98
CA VAL A 184 -4.82 -6.51 1.28
C VAL A 184 -4.93 -7.82 2.09
N ASP A 185 -3.88 -8.65 2.04
CA ASP A 185 -3.84 -9.91 2.78
C ASP A 185 -3.48 -9.70 4.25
N ARG A 186 -2.69 -8.67 4.56
CA ARG A 186 -2.23 -8.33 5.91
C ARG A 186 -2.32 -6.84 6.16
N LEU A 187 -2.57 -6.47 7.41
CA LEU A 187 -2.56 -5.09 7.88
C LEU A 187 -1.60 -4.98 9.07
N ILE A 188 -0.67 -4.03 8.99
CA ILE A 188 0.27 -3.70 10.07
C ILE A 188 0.00 -2.29 10.55
N THR A 189 -0.10 -2.16 11.86
CA THR A 189 -0.18 -0.87 12.56
C THR A 189 0.92 -0.81 13.63
N GLU A 190 1.09 0.33 14.26
CA GLU A 190 2.01 0.47 15.40
C GLU A 190 1.61 -0.39 16.61
N LYS A 191 0.37 -0.93 16.62
CA LYS A 191 -0.15 -1.72 17.76
C LYS A 191 -0.28 -3.21 17.47
N TYR A 192 -0.49 -3.60 16.18
CA TYR A 192 -0.74 -5.00 15.83
C TYR A 192 -0.44 -5.31 14.37
N LEU A 193 -0.21 -6.61 14.10
CA LEU A 193 -0.29 -7.22 12.78
C LEU A 193 -1.56 -8.07 12.70
N ARG A 194 -2.35 -7.91 11.65
CA ARG A 194 -3.59 -8.67 11.40
C ARG A 194 -3.53 -9.39 10.06
N LEU A 195 -3.96 -10.65 10.05
CA LEU A 195 -4.23 -11.41 8.84
C LEU A 195 -5.66 -11.11 8.39
N CYS A 196 -5.83 -10.57 7.19
CA CYS A 196 -7.14 -10.17 6.67
C CYS A 196 -7.85 -11.32 5.94
N ASP A 197 -7.09 -12.30 5.43
CA ASP A 197 -7.64 -13.44 4.67
C ASP A 197 -8.50 -14.37 5.49
N GLU A 198 -8.15 -14.59 6.77
CA GLU A 198 -8.86 -15.49 7.67
C GLU A 198 -10.29 -15.03 7.99
N ILE A 199 -10.61 -13.77 7.68
CA ILE A 199 -11.87 -13.12 8.05
C ILE A 199 -12.79 -12.95 6.83
N ARG A 200 -12.32 -13.26 5.60
CA ARG A 200 -13.09 -13.04 4.37
C ARG A 200 -14.10 -14.17 4.15
N PRO A 201 -15.41 -13.91 4.19
CA PRO A 201 -16.38 -14.87 3.75
C PRO A 201 -16.22 -15.09 2.23
N GLY A 202 -15.99 -16.33 1.79
CA GLY A 202 -16.15 -16.75 0.40
C GLY A 202 -14.89 -16.93 -0.46
N ARG A 203 -13.69 -16.85 0.06
CA ARG A 203 -12.52 -17.44 -0.61
C ARG A 203 -12.29 -18.86 -0.08
N GLY A 204 -13.02 -19.82 -0.66
CA GLY A 204 -12.62 -21.22 -0.62
C GLY A 204 -11.17 -21.30 -1.07
N GLY A 205 -10.33 -21.91 -0.24
CA GLY A 205 -8.88 -21.89 -0.31
C GLY A 205 -8.29 -22.19 -1.69
N VAL A 206 -7.93 -21.13 -2.39
CA VAL A 206 -6.88 -21.25 -3.39
C VAL A 206 -5.58 -21.21 -2.61
N LYS A 207 -5.05 -22.39 -2.29
CA LYS A 207 -3.68 -22.51 -1.80
C LYS A 207 -2.79 -21.96 -2.90
N ARG A 208 -2.30 -20.72 -2.69
CA ARG A 208 -1.19 -20.19 -3.49
C ARG A 208 0.02 -21.08 -3.16
N LYS A 209 0.49 -21.83 -4.17
CA LYS A 209 1.70 -22.62 -4.08
C LYS A 209 2.92 -21.73 -3.91
#